data_62b01e6782d377cbea12a4cbcfa62b00
#
_entry.id   62b01e6782d377cbea12a4cbcfa62b00
#
_cell.length_a   1.000
_cell.length_b   1.000
_cell.length_c   1.000
_cell.angle_alpha   90.00
_cell.angle_beta   90.00
_cell.angle_gamma   90.00
#
_symmetry.space_group_name_H-M   'P 1'
#
loop_
_entity.id
_entity.type
_entity.pdbx_description
1 polymer ?
#
loop_
_entity_poly.entity_id
_entity_poly.type
_entity_poly.pdbx_seq_one_letter_code
_entity_poly.pdbx_strand_id
1 'polypeptide(L)'
;MSPQRHRRELCLSKNPLTQPLPLEPGFLLLCAAGRTPTEIAALLFCSRSSVYRIVRAYRTGSLGIRVDADGQLSIAVQSTILMPWLTRSLGALLKKAPRAYGWCRTRWSCATLAMTLQTKHGIAVSAATVRRWLHEIGWVWKRAKLVAKDDDPHRIERLARIRLQHEHLRAHEGIVFADELDIHLLPKVGAAWRLQGTQNEIMTPGTNEKYSLAGALHLATGKVLYCLGPRKNNGLFRALLTLLDTAYPASDVTRIDVVVDNYCIHKAKAVEQWLANHPRFTLLWLPTYCPRANPMERVFGDVHDKCTRNHTRKRLRDLVQDVERHMEENGPWPYRLSHLYDAPGGTAAVEHIAAEKHTQVAA
;
A
#
# COMPACT_ATOMS: atom_id res chain seq x y z
N MET A 1 -21.75 -17.94 24.89
CA MET A 1 -21.91 -16.63 24.22
C MET A 1 -21.33 -15.56 25.15
N SER A 2 -20.25 -14.91 24.77
CA SER A 2 -19.46 -14.05 25.66
C SER A 2 -20.05 -12.63 25.78
N PRO A 3 -19.93 -11.95 26.90
CA PRO A 3 -20.46 -10.59 27.16
C PRO A 3 -19.93 -9.52 26.21
N GLN A 4 -18.86 -9.80 25.48
CA GLN A 4 -18.26 -8.85 24.54
C GLN A 4 -19.02 -8.73 23.20
N ARG A 5 -19.80 -9.73 22.79
CA ARG A 5 -20.64 -9.63 21.57
C ARG A 5 -21.84 -8.72 21.79
N HIS A 6 -22.43 -8.76 22.98
CA HIS A 6 -23.58 -7.90 23.30
C HIS A 6 -23.24 -6.40 23.39
N ARG A 7 -22.00 -6.06 23.76
CA ARG A 7 -21.52 -4.66 23.74
C ARG A 7 -21.23 -4.10 22.35
N ARG A 8 -20.87 -4.98 21.39
CA ARG A 8 -20.64 -4.52 20.00
C ARG A 8 -21.92 -4.26 19.23
N GLU A 9 -22.96 -5.02 19.46
CA GLU A 9 -24.27 -4.79 18.82
C GLU A 9 -24.98 -3.54 19.36
N LEU A 10 -24.78 -3.20 20.62
CA LEU A 10 -25.31 -1.96 21.22
C LEU A 10 -24.54 -0.70 20.78
N CYS A 11 -23.29 -0.81 20.33
CA CYS A 11 -22.52 0.34 19.81
C CYS A 11 -22.77 0.64 18.32
N LEU A 12 -23.29 -0.30 17.53
CA LEU A 12 -23.56 -0.10 16.10
C LEU A 12 -24.93 0.51 15.79
N SER A 13 -25.84 0.59 16.77
CA SER A 13 -27.20 1.08 16.57
C SER A 13 -27.45 2.54 16.98
N LYS A 14 -26.44 3.26 17.49
CA LYS A 14 -26.62 4.64 17.97
C LYS A 14 -25.67 5.62 17.32
N ASN A 15 -25.95 5.95 16.07
CA ASN A 15 -25.54 7.24 15.54
C ASN A 15 -26.70 8.22 15.86
N PRO A 16 -26.61 9.08 16.90
CA PRO A 16 -27.72 9.94 17.33
C PRO A 16 -28.10 11.01 16.30
N LEU A 17 -27.42 11.04 15.15
CA LEU A 17 -27.62 12.01 14.09
C LEU A 17 -28.60 11.54 13.00
N THR A 18 -29.05 10.30 13.01
CA THR A 18 -29.87 9.72 11.92
C THR A 18 -31.23 9.17 12.37
N GLN A 19 -31.54 9.11 13.65
CA GLN A 19 -32.90 8.74 14.07
C GLN A 19 -33.84 9.94 13.88
N PRO A 20 -34.98 9.76 13.17
CA PRO A 20 -36.03 10.75 13.15
C PRO A 20 -36.56 10.89 14.60
N LEU A 21 -36.59 12.11 15.11
CA LEU A 21 -37.26 12.39 16.37
C LEU A 21 -38.75 12.29 16.12
N PRO A 22 -39.51 11.48 16.91
CA PRO A 22 -40.96 11.47 16.83
C PRO A 22 -41.49 12.89 17.03
N LEU A 23 -42.40 13.28 16.17
CA LEU A 23 -43.05 14.60 16.25
C LEU A 23 -44.15 14.51 17.28
N GLU A 24 -43.80 14.75 18.53
CA GLU A 24 -44.86 15.14 19.43
C GLU A 24 -45.36 16.52 18.99
N PRO A 25 -46.65 16.68 18.75
CA PRO A 25 -47.27 17.98 18.36
C PRO A 25 -46.88 19.10 19.31
N GLY A 26 -46.47 18.78 20.50
CA GLY A 26 -46.01 19.68 21.52
C GLY A 26 -44.69 20.38 21.30
N PHE A 27 -43.79 19.92 20.44
CA PHE A 27 -42.44 20.52 20.31
C PHE A 27 -42.48 21.99 19.90
N LEU A 28 -43.18 22.27 18.78
CA LEU A 28 -43.33 23.66 18.30
C LEU A 28 -44.20 24.48 19.22
N LEU A 29 -45.19 23.87 19.88
CA LEU A 29 -46.04 24.55 20.88
C LEU A 29 -45.22 24.88 22.13
N LEU A 30 -44.31 24.01 22.58
CA LEU A 30 -43.41 24.31 23.70
C LEU A 30 -42.44 25.46 23.38
N CYS A 31 -41.91 25.47 22.17
CA CYS A 31 -41.11 26.60 21.69
C CYS A 31 -41.92 27.91 21.61
N ALA A 32 -43.14 27.86 21.10
CA ALA A 32 -44.04 28.99 21.02
C ALA A 32 -44.50 29.50 22.40
N ALA A 33 -44.62 28.59 23.36
CA ALA A 33 -44.90 28.90 24.79
C ALA A 33 -43.70 29.47 25.54
N GLY A 34 -42.57 29.74 24.84
CA GLY A 34 -41.39 30.37 25.42
C GLY A 34 -40.56 29.47 26.37
N ARG A 35 -40.75 28.14 26.35
CA ARG A 35 -39.96 27.21 27.12
C ARG A 35 -38.52 27.22 26.70
N THR A 36 -37.61 27.10 27.65
CA THR A 36 -36.18 27.07 27.40
C THR A 36 -35.76 25.75 26.71
N PRO A 37 -34.70 25.73 25.88
CA PRO A 37 -34.20 24.50 25.27
C PRO A 37 -33.87 23.39 26.27
N THR A 38 -33.54 23.74 27.51
CA THR A 38 -33.25 22.79 28.59
C THR A 38 -34.55 22.13 29.08
N GLU A 39 -35.60 22.89 29.26
CA GLU A 39 -36.93 22.36 29.64
C GLU A 39 -37.52 21.47 28.53
N ILE A 40 -37.42 21.92 27.31
CA ILE A 40 -37.89 21.13 26.12
C ILE A 40 -37.13 19.82 26.02
N ALA A 41 -35.82 19.84 26.23
CA ALA A 41 -35.00 18.64 26.19
C ALA A 41 -35.38 17.64 27.31
N ALA A 42 -35.69 18.15 28.51
CA ALA A 42 -36.15 17.34 29.63
C ALA A 42 -37.55 16.75 29.40
N LEU A 43 -38.48 17.55 28.88
CA LEU A 43 -39.87 17.11 28.61
C LEU A 43 -39.96 16.07 27.48
N LEU A 44 -39.14 16.22 26.44
CA LEU A 44 -39.15 15.35 25.25
C LEU A 44 -38.08 14.25 25.31
N PHE A 45 -37.41 14.08 26.44
CA PHE A 45 -36.32 13.09 26.61
C PHE A 45 -35.27 13.10 25.50
N CYS A 46 -34.92 14.31 24.99
CA CYS A 46 -33.95 14.48 23.92
C CYS A 46 -32.75 15.35 24.36
N SER A 47 -31.69 15.38 23.57
CA SER A 47 -30.54 16.24 23.85
C SER A 47 -30.82 17.71 23.57
N ARG A 48 -30.26 18.64 24.38
CA ARG A 48 -30.32 20.09 24.11
C ARG A 48 -29.84 20.43 22.70
N SER A 49 -28.80 19.73 22.21
CA SER A 49 -28.28 19.89 20.86
C SER A 49 -29.33 19.56 19.78
N SER A 50 -30.20 18.57 20.03
CA SER A 50 -31.31 18.23 19.16
C SER A 50 -32.35 19.36 19.12
N VAL A 51 -32.68 19.95 20.29
CA VAL A 51 -33.59 21.09 20.38
C VAL A 51 -33.05 22.28 19.56
N TYR A 52 -31.80 22.69 19.79
CA TYR A 52 -31.18 23.78 19.06
C TYR A 52 -31.16 23.52 17.53
N ARG A 53 -30.90 22.29 17.11
CA ARG A 53 -30.90 21.91 15.69
C ARG A 53 -32.28 22.08 15.06
N ILE A 54 -33.33 21.65 15.74
CA ILE A 54 -34.70 21.76 15.25
C ILE A 54 -35.15 23.24 15.19
N VAL A 55 -34.88 24.01 16.23
CA VAL A 55 -35.17 25.43 16.28
C VAL A 55 -34.45 26.19 15.18
N ARG A 56 -33.17 25.86 14.95
CA ARG A 56 -32.41 26.47 13.83
C ARG A 56 -33.01 26.10 12.48
N ALA A 57 -33.35 24.79 12.28
CA ALA A 57 -33.96 24.32 11.05
C ALA A 57 -35.32 24.99 10.78
N TYR A 58 -36.14 25.22 11.80
CA TYR A 58 -37.37 25.95 11.71
C TYR A 58 -37.13 27.41 11.27
N ARG A 59 -36.21 28.11 11.94
CA ARG A 59 -35.86 29.49 11.62
C ARG A 59 -35.29 29.69 10.21
N THR A 60 -34.60 28.66 9.69
CA THR A 60 -34.01 28.70 8.35
C THR A 60 -34.91 28.10 7.27
N GLY A 61 -36.15 27.71 7.62
CA GLY A 61 -37.07 27.07 6.66
C GLY A 61 -36.64 25.72 6.14
N SER A 62 -35.67 25.06 6.82
CA SER A 62 -35.13 23.76 6.44
C SER A 62 -35.71 22.58 7.22
N LEU A 63 -36.86 22.83 7.86
CA LEU A 63 -37.58 21.79 8.59
C LEU A 63 -38.42 20.96 7.63
N GLY A 64 -38.16 19.67 7.49
CA GLY A 64 -38.96 18.76 6.69
C GLY A 64 -39.82 17.86 7.58
N ILE A 65 -41.03 17.58 7.17
CA ILE A 65 -41.94 16.65 7.80
C ILE A 65 -41.89 15.35 6.96
N ARG A 66 -41.65 14.21 7.61
CA ARG A 66 -41.74 12.88 6.98
C ARG A 66 -42.84 12.10 7.66
N VAL A 67 -43.62 11.40 6.85
CA VAL A 67 -44.59 10.39 7.30
C VAL A 67 -43.98 9.03 7.03
N ASP A 68 -43.85 8.18 8.03
CA ASP A 68 -43.37 6.82 7.86
C ASP A 68 -44.46 5.88 7.32
N ALA A 69 -44.12 4.63 7.08
CA ALA A 69 -45.06 3.64 6.58
C ALA A 69 -46.22 3.36 7.54
N ASP A 70 -46.06 3.66 8.81
CA ASP A 70 -47.05 3.49 9.88
C ASP A 70 -47.88 4.74 10.13
N GLY A 71 -47.75 5.77 9.27
CA GLY A 71 -48.44 7.05 9.39
C GLY A 71 -47.95 7.97 10.48
N GLN A 72 -46.81 7.68 11.12
CA GLN A 72 -46.22 8.54 12.14
C GLN A 72 -45.50 9.72 11.52
N LEU A 73 -45.74 10.91 12.08
CA LEU A 73 -45.08 12.14 11.66
C LEU A 73 -43.72 12.28 12.36
N SER A 74 -42.68 12.45 11.59
CA SER A 74 -41.32 12.75 12.10
C SER A 74 -40.76 14.05 11.54
N ILE A 75 -40.11 14.83 12.37
CA ILE A 75 -39.36 16.01 11.93
C ILE A 75 -37.97 15.58 11.46
N ALA A 76 -37.72 15.71 10.16
CA ALA A 76 -36.38 15.62 9.62
C ALA A 76 -35.85 17.05 9.42
N VAL A 77 -34.76 17.40 10.13
CA VAL A 77 -33.92 18.51 9.67
C VAL A 77 -33.38 18.07 8.33
N GLN A 78 -33.80 18.71 7.25
CA GLN A 78 -33.14 18.47 5.95
C GLN A 78 -31.67 18.80 6.12
N SER A 79 -30.88 17.77 6.37
CA SER A 79 -29.44 17.86 6.13
C SER A 79 -29.31 18.31 4.67
N THR A 80 -28.44 19.26 4.39
CA THR A 80 -28.18 19.77 3.05
C THR A 80 -28.11 18.57 2.11
N ILE A 81 -29.21 18.31 1.36
CA ILE A 81 -29.35 17.14 0.50
C ILE A 81 -28.27 17.27 -0.56
N LEU A 82 -27.43 16.27 -0.67
CA LEU A 82 -26.43 16.22 -1.73
C LEU A 82 -27.17 16.10 -3.07
N MET A 83 -27.39 17.23 -3.72
CA MET A 83 -28.07 17.29 -5.01
C MET A 83 -27.29 16.50 -6.07
N PRO A 84 -27.94 15.77 -7.00
CA PRO A 84 -27.24 14.97 -8.03
C PRO A 84 -26.23 15.77 -8.86
N TRP A 85 -26.49 17.05 -9.12
CA TRP A 85 -25.55 17.93 -9.80
C TRP A 85 -24.30 18.24 -8.96
N LEU A 86 -24.44 18.37 -7.64
CA LEU A 86 -23.34 18.62 -6.72
C LEU A 86 -22.43 17.40 -6.60
N THR A 87 -23.00 16.19 -6.60
CA THR A 87 -22.27 14.94 -6.71
C THR A 87 -21.42 14.90 -7.97
N ARG A 88 -22.00 15.28 -9.12
CA ARG A 88 -21.27 15.38 -10.38
C ARG A 88 -20.17 16.44 -10.33
N SER A 89 -20.45 17.60 -9.76
CA SER A 89 -19.47 18.69 -9.61
C SER A 89 -18.29 18.29 -8.72
N LEU A 90 -18.54 17.68 -7.57
CA LEU A 90 -17.48 17.14 -6.70
C LEU A 90 -16.65 16.06 -7.40
N GLY A 91 -17.31 15.14 -8.11
CA GLY A 91 -16.62 14.12 -8.89
C GLY A 91 -15.75 14.74 -10.01
N ALA A 92 -16.25 15.78 -10.69
CA ALA A 92 -15.50 16.50 -11.72
C ALA A 92 -14.28 17.26 -11.15
N LEU A 93 -14.43 17.89 -9.98
CA LEU A 93 -13.32 18.54 -9.28
C LEU A 93 -12.22 17.54 -8.91
N LEU A 94 -12.61 16.37 -8.36
CA LEU A 94 -11.67 15.35 -7.91
C LEU A 94 -10.93 14.62 -9.04
N LYS A 95 -11.49 14.61 -10.26
CA LYS A 95 -10.82 14.05 -11.45
C LYS A 95 -9.65 14.92 -11.94
N LYS A 96 -9.60 16.19 -11.56
CA LYS A 96 -8.53 17.12 -11.93
C LYS A 96 -7.70 17.47 -10.71
N ALA A 97 -6.41 17.74 -10.92
CA ALA A 97 -5.54 18.20 -9.85
C ALA A 97 -5.98 19.59 -9.34
N PRO A 98 -5.78 19.92 -8.05
CA PRO A 98 -6.07 21.26 -7.51
C PRO A 98 -5.41 22.39 -8.28
N ARG A 99 -4.25 22.16 -8.88
CA ARG A 99 -3.53 23.13 -9.73
C ARG A 99 -4.36 23.61 -10.92
N ALA A 100 -5.23 22.78 -11.47
CA ALA A 100 -6.14 23.18 -12.54
C ALA A 100 -7.18 24.24 -12.11
N TYR A 101 -7.27 24.49 -10.81
CA TYR A 101 -8.18 25.47 -10.19
C TYR A 101 -7.42 26.60 -9.48
N GLY A 102 -6.12 26.78 -9.77
CA GLY A 102 -5.30 27.86 -9.22
C GLY A 102 -4.67 27.56 -7.84
N TRP A 103 -4.78 26.33 -7.34
CA TRP A 103 -4.18 25.96 -6.06
C TRP A 103 -2.74 25.47 -6.22
N CYS A 104 -1.81 26.00 -5.44
CA CYS A 104 -0.41 25.50 -5.39
C CYS A 104 -0.30 24.17 -4.61
N ARG A 105 -1.20 23.22 -4.86
CA ARG A 105 -1.27 21.92 -4.14
C ARG A 105 -1.42 20.78 -5.13
N THR A 106 -0.90 19.62 -4.75
CA THR A 106 -0.98 18.37 -5.52
C THR A 106 -2.18 17.49 -5.12
N ARG A 107 -2.73 17.72 -3.94
CA ARG A 107 -3.83 16.93 -3.36
C ARG A 107 -4.96 17.84 -2.92
N TRP A 108 -6.20 17.40 -3.13
CA TRP A 108 -7.37 18.03 -2.58
C TRP A 108 -7.45 17.84 -1.07
N SER A 109 -7.83 18.87 -0.34
CA SER A 109 -8.35 18.81 1.01
C SER A 109 -9.82 19.19 1.02
N CYS A 110 -10.58 18.78 2.05
CA CYS A 110 -11.98 19.18 2.16
C CYS A 110 -12.13 20.71 2.24
N ALA A 111 -11.15 21.41 2.83
CA ALA A 111 -11.16 22.87 2.88
C ALA A 111 -10.99 23.50 1.48
N THR A 112 -10.02 23.03 0.67
CA THR A 112 -9.82 23.54 -0.68
C THR A 112 -11.00 23.20 -1.61
N LEU A 113 -11.63 22.04 -1.43
CA LEU A 113 -12.87 21.70 -2.13
C LEU A 113 -14.01 22.64 -1.75
N ALA A 114 -14.21 22.92 -0.45
CA ALA A 114 -15.24 23.86 0.01
C ALA A 114 -15.03 25.26 -0.58
N MET A 115 -13.80 25.78 -0.55
CA MET A 115 -13.46 27.07 -1.15
C MET A 115 -13.69 27.07 -2.67
N THR A 116 -13.34 25.98 -3.37
CA THR A 116 -13.56 25.89 -4.82
C THR A 116 -15.06 25.79 -5.16
N LEU A 117 -15.86 25.10 -4.34
CA LEU A 117 -17.32 25.07 -4.49
C LEU A 117 -17.92 26.47 -4.32
N GLN A 118 -17.43 27.23 -3.35
CA GLN A 118 -17.88 28.62 -3.15
C GLN A 118 -17.51 29.50 -4.33
N THR A 119 -16.25 29.45 -4.79
CA THR A 119 -15.79 30.33 -5.87
C THR A 119 -16.37 29.97 -7.25
N LYS A 120 -16.59 28.70 -7.53
CA LYS A 120 -17.07 28.22 -8.84
C LYS A 120 -18.60 28.08 -8.93
N HIS A 121 -19.24 27.74 -7.81
CA HIS A 121 -20.66 27.40 -7.79
C HIS A 121 -21.48 28.25 -6.80
N GLY A 122 -20.86 29.19 -6.08
CA GLY A 122 -21.53 30.01 -5.07
C GLY A 122 -21.97 29.24 -3.81
N ILE A 123 -21.46 28.03 -3.61
CA ILE A 123 -21.90 27.13 -2.52
C ILE A 123 -21.01 27.30 -1.31
N ALA A 124 -21.50 28.00 -0.32
CA ALA A 124 -20.81 28.16 0.97
C ALA A 124 -21.07 26.94 1.89
N VAL A 125 -20.09 26.07 2.03
CA VAL A 125 -20.16 24.87 2.90
C VAL A 125 -18.89 24.71 3.72
N SER A 126 -19.02 24.04 4.86
CA SER A 126 -17.86 23.71 5.70
C SER A 126 -17.06 22.53 5.13
N ALA A 127 -15.76 22.46 5.46
CA ALA A 127 -14.94 21.31 5.14
C ALA A 127 -15.50 19.98 5.72
N ALA A 128 -16.16 20.05 6.88
CA ALA A 128 -16.83 18.89 7.49
C ALA A 128 -18.02 18.41 6.64
N THR A 129 -18.79 19.33 6.09
CA THR A 129 -19.91 19.01 5.17
C THR A 129 -19.39 18.35 3.90
N VAL A 130 -18.32 18.89 3.29
CA VAL A 130 -17.67 18.28 2.11
C VAL A 130 -17.17 16.87 2.43
N ARG A 131 -16.55 16.67 3.59
CA ARG A 131 -16.09 15.33 4.03
C ARG A 131 -17.25 14.33 4.10
N ARG A 132 -18.36 14.72 4.72
CA ARG A 132 -19.57 13.89 4.80
C ARG A 132 -20.09 13.54 3.41
N TRP A 133 -20.23 14.50 2.53
CA TRP A 133 -20.69 14.30 1.15
C TRP A 133 -19.78 13.37 0.37
N LEU A 134 -18.45 13.49 0.53
CA LEU A 134 -17.51 12.58 -0.11
C LEU A 134 -17.74 11.13 0.35
N HIS A 135 -17.95 10.91 1.64
CA HIS A 135 -18.28 9.57 2.16
C HIS A 135 -19.63 9.05 1.63
N GLU A 136 -20.66 9.89 1.57
CA GLU A 136 -21.98 9.56 1.04
C GLU A 136 -21.93 9.10 -0.43
N ILE A 137 -21.03 9.68 -1.22
CA ILE A 137 -20.82 9.30 -2.63
C ILE A 137 -19.72 8.25 -2.84
N GLY A 138 -19.26 7.60 -1.76
CA GLY A 138 -18.31 6.49 -1.83
C GLY A 138 -16.83 6.88 -1.94
N TRP A 139 -16.49 8.17 -1.79
CA TRP A 139 -15.08 8.60 -1.78
C TRP A 139 -14.49 8.45 -0.39
N VAL A 140 -13.32 7.81 -0.33
CA VAL A 140 -12.57 7.60 0.91
C VAL A 140 -11.14 8.12 0.78
N TRP A 141 -10.59 8.60 1.88
CA TRP A 141 -9.20 9.04 1.92
C TRP A 141 -8.27 7.84 1.97
N LYS A 142 -7.50 7.61 0.91
CA LYS A 142 -6.54 6.50 0.81
C LYS A 142 -5.13 7.01 0.54
N ARG A 143 -4.15 6.29 1.07
CA ARG A 143 -2.74 6.51 0.71
C ARG A 143 -2.53 6.08 -0.74
N ALA A 144 -1.89 6.93 -1.53
CA ALA A 144 -1.49 6.57 -2.89
C ALA A 144 -0.49 5.41 -2.87
N LYS A 145 -0.62 4.52 -3.82
CA LYS A 145 0.34 3.46 -4.09
C LYS A 145 1.15 3.86 -5.33
N LEU A 146 2.46 3.77 -5.23
CA LEU A 146 3.31 3.90 -6.42
C LEU A 146 3.05 2.72 -7.33
N VAL A 147 2.70 3.01 -8.57
CA VAL A 147 2.54 2.02 -9.63
C VAL A 147 3.58 2.37 -10.67
N ALA A 148 4.46 1.43 -10.98
CA ALA A 148 5.39 1.58 -12.07
C ALA A 148 4.62 1.62 -13.39
N LYS A 149 5.06 2.45 -14.32
CA LYS A 149 4.52 2.48 -15.67
C LYS A 149 4.91 1.14 -16.34
N ASP A 150 3.92 0.42 -16.81
CA ASP A 150 4.13 -0.89 -17.44
C ASP A 150 4.47 -0.70 -18.93
N ASP A 151 5.68 -0.19 -19.18
CA ASP A 151 6.15 0.18 -20.53
C ASP A 151 7.17 -0.83 -21.09
N ASP A 152 7.41 -1.96 -20.45
CA ASP A 152 8.33 -2.96 -20.99
C ASP A 152 7.62 -3.83 -22.04
N PRO A 153 7.86 -3.60 -23.36
CA PRO A 153 7.20 -4.36 -24.41
C PRO A 153 7.56 -5.85 -24.38
N HIS A 154 8.69 -6.20 -23.76
CA HIS A 154 9.18 -7.58 -23.64
C HIS A 154 8.84 -8.21 -22.29
N ARG A 155 7.94 -7.62 -21.49
CA ARG A 155 7.61 -8.10 -20.14
C ARG A 155 7.16 -9.55 -20.15
N ILE A 156 6.20 -9.87 -21.01
CA ILE A 156 5.60 -11.22 -21.08
C ILE A 156 6.66 -12.23 -21.52
N GLU A 157 7.44 -11.91 -22.53
CA GLU A 157 8.53 -12.74 -23.06
C GLU A 157 9.58 -13.05 -21.99
N ARG A 158 10.06 -12.02 -21.27
CA ARG A 158 11.06 -12.18 -20.22
C ARG A 158 10.56 -13.05 -19.07
N LEU A 159 9.33 -12.83 -18.61
CA LEU A 159 8.72 -13.66 -17.56
C LEU A 159 8.52 -15.11 -18.04
N ALA A 160 8.06 -15.30 -19.29
CA ALA A 160 7.91 -16.61 -19.88
C ALA A 160 9.26 -17.34 -20.01
N ARG A 161 10.32 -16.62 -20.37
CA ARG A 161 11.69 -17.19 -20.45
C ARG A 161 12.18 -17.67 -19.09
N ILE A 162 12.02 -16.87 -18.04
CA ILE A 162 12.41 -17.25 -16.67
C ILE A 162 11.60 -18.46 -16.23
N ARG A 163 10.29 -18.47 -16.52
CA ARG A 163 9.40 -19.59 -16.20
C ARG A 163 9.84 -20.87 -16.88
N LEU A 164 10.08 -20.84 -18.20
CA LEU A 164 10.54 -21.99 -18.96
C LEU A 164 11.88 -22.54 -18.44
N GLN A 165 12.81 -21.65 -18.09
CA GLN A 165 14.08 -22.09 -17.49
C GLN A 165 13.86 -22.78 -16.16
N HIS A 166 12.97 -22.29 -15.32
CA HIS A 166 12.64 -22.90 -14.05
C HIS A 166 11.93 -24.26 -14.20
N GLU A 167 10.96 -24.35 -15.14
CA GLU A 167 10.20 -25.59 -15.38
C GLU A 167 11.05 -26.71 -16.02
N HIS A 168 12.12 -26.35 -16.74
CA HIS A 168 12.99 -27.30 -17.45
C HIS A 168 14.37 -27.44 -16.81
N LEU A 169 14.55 -27.05 -15.54
CA LEU A 169 15.79 -27.27 -14.81
C LEU A 169 16.09 -28.78 -14.70
N ARG A 170 17.32 -29.14 -15.03
CA ARG A 170 17.84 -30.50 -14.85
C ARG A 170 18.40 -30.68 -13.43
N ALA A 171 18.68 -31.92 -13.05
CA ALA A 171 19.16 -32.25 -11.69
C ALA A 171 20.43 -31.49 -11.25
N HIS A 172 21.30 -31.13 -12.19
CA HIS A 172 22.56 -30.41 -11.94
C HIS A 172 22.51 -28.95 -12.43
N GLU A 173 21.35 -28.35 -12.52
CA GLU A 173 21.15 -26.95 -12.87
C GLU A 173 20.44 -26.23 -11.75
N GLY A 174 20.77 -24.95 -11.55
CA GLY A 174 20.17 -24.11 -10.52
C GLY A 174 19.68 -22.76 -11.05
N ILE A 175 18.63 -22.24 -10.44
CA ILE A 175 18.16 -20.87 -10.66
C ILE A 175 18.13 -20.13 -9.34
N VAL A 176 18.73 -18.94 -9.34
CA VAL A 176 18.76 -18.05 -8.17
C VAL A 176 18.21 -16.68 -8.55
N PHE A 177 17.54 -16.03 -7.62
CA PHE A 177 17.06 -14.66 -7.78
C PHE A 177 17.94 -13.74 -6.95
N ALA A 178 18.64 -12.83 -7.61
CA ALA A 178 19.54 -11.91 -6.97
C ALA A 178 18.96 -10.49 -6.89
N ASP A 179 19.34 -9.76 -5.83
CA ASP A 179 18.96 -8.37 -5.60
C ASP A 179 19.87 -7.73 -4.54
N GLU A 180 19.84 -6.41 -4.41
CA GLU A 180 20.60 -5.68 -3.40
C GLU A 180 19.73 -4.80 -2.52
N LEU A 181 20.08 -4.79 -1.23
CA LEU A 181 19.46 -4.02 -0.18
C LEU A 181 20.42 -2.98 0.38
N ASP A 182 19.98 -1.74 0.56
CA ASP A 182 20.70 -0.75 1.37
C ASP A 182 20.18 -0.77 2.82
N ILE A 183 21.07 -1.08 3.76
CA ILE A 183 20.84 -1.03 5.20
C ILE A 183 21.22 0.38 5.66
N HIS A 184 20.23 1.17 6.02
CA HIS A 184 20.43 2.54 6.49
C HIS A 184 20.40 2.63 8.01
N LEU A 185 21.36 3.36 8.59
CA LEU A 185 21.36 3.64 10.03
C LEU A 185 20.16 4.51 10.44
N LEU A 186 19.66 5.36 9.53
CA LEU A 186 18.41 6.08 9.76
C LEU A 186 17.22 5.11 9.77
N PRO A 187 16.47 4.97 10.90
CA PRO A 187 15.40 4.02 11.00
C PRO A 187 14.29 4.26 9.98
N LYS A 188 13.81 3.19 9.35
CA LYS A 188 12.54 3.25 8.61
C LYS A 188 11.40 3.24 9.60
N VAL A 189 10.45 4.19 9.46
CA VAL A 189 9.29 4.28 10.36
C VAL A 189 8.26 3.22 9.98
N GLY A 190 7.79 2.47 10.97
CA GLY A 190 6.73 1.48 10.83
C GLY A 190 5.71 1.56 11.96
N ALA A 191 4.55 0.93 11.77
CA ALA A 191 3.54 0.80 12.80
C ALA A 191 4.03 -0.12 13.93
N ALA A 192 3.70 0.23 15.17
CA ALA A 192 3.96 -0.59 16.36
C ALA A 192 2.80 -0.45 17.35
N TRP A 193 2.63 -1.47 18.20
CA TRP A 193 1.64 -1.42 19.25
C TRP A 193 2.00 -0.37 20.29
N ARG A 194 1.06 0.57 20.58
CA ARG A 194 1.19 1.61 21.58
C ARG A 194 -0.12 1.82 22.31
N LEU A 195 -0.03 2.37 23.51
CA LEU A 195 -1.23 2.77 24.26
C LEU A 195 -1.99 3.85 23.47
N GLN A 196 -3.30 3.76 23.46
CA GLN A 196 -4.15 4.76 22.81
C GLN A 196 -3.85 6.16 23.37
N GLY A 197 -3.65 7.13 22.47
CA GLY A 197 -3.30 8.50 22.86
C GLY A 197 -1.79 8.76 23.04
N THR A 198 -0.92 7.73 22.87
CA THR A 198 0.54 7.92 22.90
C THR A 198 1.15 7.79 21.51
N GLN A 199 2.22 8.54 21.26
CA GLN A 199 2.99 8.50 20.02
C GLN A 199 4.25 7.65 20.20
N ASN A 200 4.62 6.85 19.19
CA ASN A 200 5.90 6.18 19.18
C ASN A 200 6.96 7.10 18.60
N GLU A 201 7.86 7.57 19.43
CA GLU A 201 9.00 8.40 19.04
C GLU A 201 10.26 7.55 18.94
N ILE A 202 10.99 7.67 17.85
CA ILE A 202 12.22 6.96 17.59
C ILE A 202 13.35 7.97 17.44
N MET A 203 14.34 7.88 18.32
CA MET A 203 15.50 8.74 18.27
C MET A 203 16.32 8.47 17.02
N THR A 204 16.56 9.51 16.23
CA THR A 204 17.40 9.39 15.06
C THR A 204 18.89 9.48 15.44
N PRO A 205 19.78 8.75 14.75
CA PRO A 205 21.21 8.79 15.04
C PRO A 205 21.89 10.08 14.60
N GLY A 206 21.18 10.99 13.90
CA GLY A 206 21.73 12.26 13.39
C GLY A 206 22.52 12.13 12.09
N THR A 207 22.96 10.93 11.74
CA THR A 207 23.67 10.62 10.48
C THR A 207 22.95 9.53 9.72
N ASN A 208 23.06 9.54 8.40
CA ASN A 208 22.49 8.47 7.55
C ASN A 208 23.62 7.67 6.90
N GLU A 209 24.35 6.94 7.71
CA GLU A 209 25.29 5.94 7.21
C GLU A 209 24.55 4.77 6.59
N LYS A 210 25.15 4.12 5.61
CA LYS A 210 24.57 2.94 4.98
C LYS A 210 25.62 1.88 4.67
N TYR A 211 25.15 0.64 4.63
CA TYR A 211 25.87 -0.51 4.15
C TYR A 211 25.00 -1.28 3.18
N SER A 212 25.58 -1.99 2.23
CA SER A 212 24.80 -2.68 1.20
C SER A 212 24.96 -4.19 1.35
N LEU A 213 23.87 -4.90 1.17
CA LEU A 213 23.79 -6.35 1.12
C LEU A 213 23.39 -6.76 -0.31
N ALA A 214 24.15 -7.64 -0.95
CA ALA A 214 23.74 -8.35 -2.15
C ALA A 214 23.37 -9.78 -1.75
N GLY A 215 22.21 -10.24 -2.14
CA GLY A 215 21.70 -11.57 -1.79
C GLY A 215 21.16 -12.31 -3.01
N ALA A 216 21.26 -13.63 -2.96
CA ALA A 216 20.73 -14.54 -3.96
C ALA A 216 19.93 -15.66 -3.30
N LEU A 217 18.64 -15.76 -3.64
CA LEU A 217 17.74 -16.80 -3.18
C LEU A 217 17.74 -17.97 -4.16
N HIS A 218 18.14 -19.13 -3.70
CA HIS A 218 17.99 -20.37 -4.45
C HIS A 218 16.56 -20.88 -4.32
N LEU A 219 15.83 -20.89 -5.42
CA LEU A 219 14.39 -21.04 -5.40
C LEU A 219 13.93 -22.41 -4.88
N ALA A 220 14.59 -23.50 -5.30
CA ALA A 220 14.20 -24.85 -4.92
C ALA A 220 14.43 -25.16 -3.42
N THR A 221 15.46 -24.58 -2.82
CA THR A 221 15.84 -24.85 -1.43
C THR A 221 15.42 -23.78 -0.45
N GLY A 222 15.06 -22.57 -0.94
CA GLY A 222 14.82 -21.42 -0.09
C GLY A 222 16.09 -20.86 0.59
N LYS A 223 17.27 -21.38 0.27
CA LYS A 223 18.54 -20.91 0.82
C LYS A 223 18.89 -19.56 0.21
N VAL A 224 19.29 -18.61 1.05
CA VAL A 224 19.81 -17.32 0.64
C VAL A 224 21.30 -17.27 0.92
N LEU A 225 22.08 -17.00 -0.12
CA LEU A 225 23.50 -16.63 0.00
C LEU A 225 23.59 -15.12 -0.13
N TYR A 226 24.42 -14.49 0.69
CA TYR A 226 24.58 -13.05 0.68
C TYR A 226 25.99 -12.61 0.98
N CYS A 227 26.34 -11.43 0.52
CA CYS A 227 27.56 -10.74 0.87
C CYS A 227 27.26 -9.26 1.21
N LEU A 228 28.15 -8.68 1.98
CA LEU A 228 28.03 -7.32 2.48
C LEU A 228 29.15 -6.44 1.95
N GLY A 229 28.84 -5.16 1.70
CA GLY A 229 29.83 -4.21 1.23
C GLY A 229 29.45 -2.76 1.51
N PRO A 230 30.40 -1.85 1.48
CA PRO A 230 30.15 -0.44 1.80
C PRO A 230 29.32 0.30 0.75
N ARG A 231 29.19 -0.25 -0.45
CA ARG A 231 28.47 0.39 -1.56
C ARG A 231 27.80 -0.65 -2.44
N LYS A 232 26.58 -0.34 -2.88
CA LYS A 232 25.86 -1.04 -3.93
C LYS A 232 26.51 -0.73 -5.29
N ASN A 233 27.38 -1.62 -5.78
CA ASN A 233 28.11 -1.48 -7.03
C ASN A 233 28.39 -2.83 -7.68
N ASN A 234 28.99 -2.81 -8.87
CA ASN A 234 29.35 -4.04 -9.59
C ASN A 234 30.36 -4.92 -8.85
N GLY A 235 31.18 -4.35 -7.97
CA GLY A 235 32.12 -5.10 -7.12
C GLY A 235 31.39 -5.99 -6.11
N LEU A 236 30.33 -5.46 -5.48
CA LEU A 236 29.49 -6.20 -4.55
C LEU A 236 28.72 -7.31 -5.28
N PHE A 237 28.17 -7.03 -6.47
CA PHE A 237 27.49 -8.03 -7.27
C PHE A 237 28.45 -9.15 -7.74
N ARG A 238 29.66 -8.82 -8.17
CA ARG A 238 30.67 -9.82 -8.52
C ARG A 238 31.09 -10.67 -7.32
N ALA A 239 31.19 -10.08 -6.12
CA ALA A 239 31.46 -10.83 -4.90
C ALA A 239 30.33 -11.85 -4.63
N LEU A 240 29.07 -11.47 -4.87
CA LEU A 240 27.94 -12.40 -4.80
C LEU A 240 28.07 -13.54 -5.81
N LEU A 241 28.41 -13.23 -7.08
CA LEU A 241 28.61 -14.24 -8.11
C LEU A 241 29.75 -15.22 -7.74
N THR A 242 30.85 -14.71 -7.20
CA THR A 242 31.97 -15.55 -6.72
C THR A 242 31.56 -16.41 -5.54
N LEU A 243 30.74 -15.88 -4.62
CA LEU A 243 30.17 -16.65 -3.52
C LEU A 243 29.29 -17.79 -4.02
N LEU A 244 28.45 -17.53 -5.04
CA LEU A 244 27.62 -18.56 -5.68
C LEU A 244 28.49 -19.63 -6.36
N ASP A 245 29.56 -19.22 -7.02
CA ASP A 245 30.51 -20.15 -7.70
C ASP A 245 31.18 -21.08 -6.70
N THR A 246 31.55 -20.58 -5.54
CA THR A 246 32.15 -21.36 -4.44
C THR A 246 31.12 -22.26 -3.76
N ALA A 247 29.91 -21.75 -3.51
CA ALA A 247 28.86 -22.48 -2.77
C ALA A 247 28.19 -23.58 -3.60
N TYR A 248 28.26 -23.49 -4.92
CA TYR A 248 27.74 -24.46 -5.89
C TYR A 248 28.88 -24.93 -6.82
N PRO A 249 29.74 -25.88 -6.40
CA PRO A 249 30.86 -26.36 -7.20
C PRO A 249 30.40 -26.89 -8.57
N ALA A 250 31.23 -26.75 -9.59
CA ALA A 250 30.91 -27.22 -10.94
C ALA A 250 30.72 -28.74 -11.04
N SER A 251 31.25 -29.51 -10.09
CA SER A 251 30.98 -30.94 -9.95
C SER A 251 29.51 -31.25 -9.64
N ASP A 252 28.83 -30.35 -8.91
CA ASP A 252 27.49 -30.58 -8.40
C ASP A 252 26.45 -29.82 -9.21
N VAL A 253 26.80 -28.59 -9.66
CA VAL A 253 25.91 -27.71 -10.43
C VAL A 253 26.62 -27.24 -11.69
N THR A 254 26.24 -27.79 -12.82
CA THR A 254 26.86 -27.54 -14.13
C THR A 254 26.43 -26.20 -14.74
N ARG A 255 25.26 -25.67 -14.34
CA ARG A 255 24.70 -24.40 -14.83
C ARG A 255 23.95 -23.68 -13.73
N ILE A 256 24.16 -22.36 -13.65
CA ILE A 256 23.45 -21.45 -12.74
C ILE A 256 22.86 -20.28 -13.53
N ASP A 257 21.53 -20.20 -13.53
CA ASP A 257 20.81 -19.06 -14.05
C ASP A 257 20.58 -18.05 -12.92
N VAL A 258 21.09 -16.83 -13.07
CA VAL A 258 20.95 -15.75 -12.10
C VAL A 258 19.94 -14.75 -12.62
N VAL A 259 18.77 -14.70 -11.99
CA VAL A 259 17.70 -13.74 -12.31
C VAL A 259 17.99 -12.41 -11.61
N VAL A 260 18.12 -11.34 -12.39
CA VAL A 260 18.48 -9.99 -11.91
C VAL A 260 17.54 -8.93 -12.48
N ASP A 261 17.45 -7.79 -11.83
CA ASP A 261 16.80 -6.61 -12.39
C ASP A 261 17.67 -5.91 -13.46
N ASN A 262 17.13 -4.87 -14.07
CA ASN A 262 17.82 -4.10 -15.12
C ASN A 262 18.77 -3.02 -14.58
N TYR A 263 19.20 -3.08 -13.32
CA TYR A 263 20.09 -2.08 -12.75
C TYR A 263 21.46 -2.07 -13.44
N CYS A 264 22.04 -0.90 -13.59
CA CYS A 264 23.26 -0.69 -14.39
C CYS A 264 24.48 -1.45 -13.88
N ILE A 265 24.54 -1.79 -12.59
CA ILE A 265 25.68 -2.51 -12.00
C ILE A 265 25.84 -3.91 -12.58
N HIS A 266 24.73 -4.56 -12.98
CA HIS A 266 24.73 -5.90 -13.58
C HIS A 266 25.23 -5.90 -15.04
N LYS A 267 25.17 -4.74 -15.70
CA LYS A 267 25.60 -4.53 -17.11
C LYS A 267 27.01 -3.96 -17.22
N ALA A 268 27.72 -3.90 -16.12
CA ALA A 268 29.09 -3.34 -16.10
C ALA A 268 30.07 -4.28 -16.81
N LYS A 269 31.03 -3.72 -17.56
CA LYS A 269 32.09 -4.49 -18.25
C LYS A 269 32.80 -5.50 -17.36
N ALA A 270 33.02 -5.15 -16.08
CA ALA A 270 33.64 -6.06 -15.12
C ALA A 270 32.78 -7.28 -14.78
N VAL A 271 31.46 -7.17 -14.87
CA VAL A 271 30.52 -8.33 -14.74
C VAL A 271 30.55 -9.17 -16.02
N GLU A 272 30.53 -8.54 -17.17
CA GLU A 272 30.65 -9.24 -18.47
C GLU A 272 31.94 -10.04 -18.57
N GLN A 273 33.06 -9.46 -18.13
CA GLN A 273 34.36 -10.15 -18.09
C GLN A 273 34.35 -11.31 -17.09
N TRP A 274 33.69 -11.16 -15.93
CA TRP A 274 33.56 -12.23 -14.97
C TRP A 274 32.75 -13.40 -15.56
N LEU A 275 31.60 -13.10 -16.21
CA LEU A 275 30.74 -14.09 -16.87
C LEU A 275 31.47 -14.82 -18.01
N ALA A 276 32.28 -14.12 -18.80
CA ALA A 276 33.07 -14.72 -19.86
C ALA A 276 34.05 -15.79 -19.33
N ASN A 277 34.57 -15.60 -18.11
CA ASN A 277 35.45 -16.58 -17.46
C ASN A 277 34.68 -17.68 -16.69
N HIS A 278 33.36 -17.54 -16.55
CA HIS A 278 32.49 -18.49 -15.82
C HIS A 278 31.28 -18.87 -16.70
N PRO A 279 31.49 -19.63 -17.79
CA PRO A 279 30.46 -19.89 -18.80
C PRO A 279 29.24 -20.66 -18.29
N ARG A 280 29.34 -21.28 -17.10
CA ARG A 280 28.21 -21.93 -16.43
C ARG A 280 27.18 -20.95 -15.85
N PHE A 281 27.51 -19.64 -15.74
CA PHE A 281 26.61 -18.63 -15.25
C PHE A 281 25.92 -17.90 -16.39
N THR A 282 24.59 -17.75 -16.30
CA THR A 282 23.78 -16.99 -17.25
C THR A 282 22.93 -15.96 -16.49
N LEU A 283 22.93 -14.70 -16.94
CA LEU A 283 22.02 -13.71 -16.39
C LEU A 283 20.68 -13.75 -17.13
N LEU A 284 19.60 -13.84 -16.37
CA LEU A 284 18.22 -13.70 -16.84
C LEU A 284 17.64 -12.38 -16.34
N TRP A 285 17.17 -11.56 -17.26
CA TRP A 285 16.71 -10.21 -16.97
C TRP A 285 15.24 -10.19 -16.61
N LEU A 286 14.90 -9.66 -15.43
CA LEU A 286 13.54 -9.31 -15.07
C LEU A 286 13.01 -8.18 -15.98
N PRO A 287 11.70 -8.09 -16.20
CA PRO A 287 11.09 -6.92 -16.80
C PRO A 287 11.38 -5.64 -16.01
N THR A 288 11.44 -4.53 -16.72
CA THR A 288 11.65 -3.22 -16.08
C THR A 288 10.51 -2.93 -15.10
N TYR A 289 10.85 -2.45 -13.89
CA TYR A 289 9.89 -2.13 -12.83
C TYR A 289 8.94 -3.26 -12.43
N CYS A 290 9.41 -4.50 -12.40
CA CYS A 290 8.64 -5.66 -11.98
C CYS A 290 9.16 -6.29 -10.66
N PRO A 291 9.20 -5.56 -9.54
CA PRO A 291 9.76 -6.08 -8.29
C PRO A 291 8.99 -7.28 -7.75
N ARG A 292 7.69 -7.40 -8.07
CA ARG A 292 6.89 -8.55 -7.66
C ARG A 292 7.36 -9.88 -8.23
N ALA A 293 8.07 -9.85 -9.35
CA ALA A 293 8.64 -11.05 -9.97
C ALA A 293 9.97 -11.46 -9.35
N ASN A 294 10.56 -10.63 -8.46
CA ASN A 294 11.75 -10.97 -7.72
C ASN A 294 11.39 -11.43 -6.30
N PRO A 295 11.44 -12.73 -5.97
CA PRO A 295 11.13 -13.21 -4.63
C PRO A 295 12.13 -12.71 -3.57
N MET A 296 13.34 -12.28 -3.96
CA MET A 296 14.32 -11.69 -3.05
C MET A 296 13.81 -10.41 -2.37
N GLU A 297 12.95 -9.64 -3.04
CA GLU A 297 12.28 -8.47 -2.48
C GLU A 297 11.45 -8.78 -1.22
N ARG A 298 10.93 -10.01 -1.10
CA ARG A 298 10.20 -10.45 0.10
C ARG A 298 11.14 -10.74 1.26
N VAL A 299 12.30 -11.34 0.99
CA VAL A 299 13.36 -11.51 1.99
C VAL A 299 13.77 -10.15 2.54
N PHE A 300 14.03 -9.20 1.65
CA PHE A 300 14.40 -7.85 2.03
C PHE A 300 13.27 -7.09 2.73
N GLY A 301 12.02 -7.36 2.35
CA GLY A 301 10.85 -6.85 3.05
C GLY A 301 10.81 -7.33 4.50
N ASP A 302 11.08 -8.60 4.76
CA ASP A 302 11.13 -9.18 6.09
C ASP A 302 12.30 -8.62 6.92
N VAL A 303 13.50 -8.52 6.34
CA VAL A 303 14.64 -7.83 6.96
C VAL A 303 14.27 -6.40 7.37
N HIS A 304 13.58 -5.66 6.49
CA HIS A 304 13.12 -4.33 6.84
C HIS A 304 12.11 -4.35 7.99
N ASP A 305 11.15 -5.24 7.96
CA ASP A 305 10.09 -5.30 8.98
C ASP A 305 10.63 -5.73 10.35
N LYS A 306 11.63 -6.58 10.39
CA LYS A 306 12.18 -7.17 11.63
C LYS A 306 13.40 -6.42 12.17
N CYS A 307 14.28 -5.91 11.30
CA CYS A 307 15.57 -5.37 11.71
C CYS A 307 15.67 -3.85 11.55
N THR A 308 15.23 -3.29 10.40
CA THR A 308 15.51 -1.88 10.09
C THR A 308 14.36 -0.90 10.39
N ARG A 309 13.14 -1.40 10.64
CA ARG A 309 12.04 -0.55 11.09
C ARG A 309 12.11 -0.30 12.58
N ASN A 310 11.92 0.96 12.96
CA ASN A 310 11.84 1.39 14.36
C ASN A 310 13.04 0.94 15.22
N HIS A 311 14.20 0.64 14.62
CA HIS A 311 15.38 0.27 15.38
C HIS A 311 15.96 1.47 16.15
N THR A 312 16.70 1.19 17.21
CA THR A 312 17.35 2.19 18.08
C THR A 312 18.87 2.06 18.09
N ARG A 313 19.43 1.36 17.11
CA ARG A 313 20.89 1.18 17.00
C ARG A 313 21.58 2.52 16.75
N LYS A 314 22.65 2.78 17.49
CA LYS A 314 23.47 3.99 17.38
C LYS A 314 24.58 3.87 16.37
N ARG A 315 25.01 2.64 16.04
CA ARG A 315 26.10 2.36 15.10
C ARG A 315 25.62 1.44 13.99
N LEU A 316 26.02 1.74 12.77
CA LEU A 316 25.65 0.95 11.59
C LEU A 316 26.10 -0.52 11.71
N ARG A 317 27.30 -0.76 12.28
CA ARG A 317 27.82 -2.10 12.50
C ARG A 317 26.86 -2.98 13.32
N ASP A 318 26.29 -2.44 14.40
CA ASP A 318 25.40 -3.18 15.27
C ASP A 318 24.09 -3.55 14.55
N LEU A 319 23.60 -2.66 13.68
CA LEU A 319 22.43 -2.92 12.83
C LEU A 319 22.73 -3.97 11.77
N VAL A 320 23.90 -3.92 11.13
CA VAL A 320 24.32 -4.93 10.15
C VAL A 320 24.40 -6.31 10.81
N GLN A 321 24.98 -6.43 12.01
CA GLN A 321 25.02 -7.68 12.78
C GLN A 321 23.61 -8.23 13.10
N ASP A 322 22.64 -7.34 13.39
CA ASP A 322 21.25 -7.79 13.57
C ASP A 322 20.65 -8.35 12.27
N VAL A 323 20.97 -7.74 11.14
CA VAL A 323 20.54 -8.23 9.82
C VAL A 323 21.20 -9.59 9.50
N GLU A 324 22.50 -9.73 9.71
CA GLU A 324 23.21 -11.00 9.50
C GLU A 324 22.59 -12.13 10.34
N ARG A 325 22.43 -11.89 11.64
CA ARG A 325 21.79 -12.86 12.55
C ARG A 325 20.38 -13.22 12.07
N HIS A 326 19.57 -12.22 11.67
CA HIS A 326 18.24 -12.46 11.16
C HIS A 326 18.24 -13.34 9.90
N MET A 327 19.17 -13.08 8.98
CA MET A 327 19.32 -13.89 7.76
C MET A 327 19.72 -15.34 8.07
N GLU A 328 20.57 -15.57 9.07
CA GLU A 328 21.00 -16.91 9.50
C GLU A 328 19.90 -17.68 10.23
N GLU A 329 19.16 -17.01 11.14
CA GLU A 329 18.14 -17.66 11.98
C GLU A 329 16.83 -17.98 11.24
N ASN A 330 16.50 -17.24 10.17
CA ASN A 330 15.19 -17.35 9.52
C ASN A 330 15.20 -18.08 8.16
N GLY A 331 16.36 -18.51 7.70
CA GLY A 331 16.44 -19.41 6.53
C GLY A 331 16.08 -20.87 6.88
N PRO A 332 15.68 -21.70 5.92
CA PRO A 332 15.38 -21.38 4.53
C PRO A 332 14.07 -20.62 4.34
N TRP A 333 14.01 -19.80 3.30
CA TRP A 333 12.88 -18.94 2.99
C TRP A 333 11.90 -19.62 2.03
N PRO A 334 10.68 -19.99 2.47
CA PRO A 334 9.71 -20.66 1.60
C PRO A 334 9.06 -19.68 0.64
N TYR A 335 9.27 -19.84 -0.64
CA TYR A 335 8.64 -18.99 -1.66
C TYR A 335 7.85 -19.76 -2.70
N ARG A 336 6.70 -19.16 -3.09
CA ARG A 336 5.93 -19.60 -4.25
C ARG A 336 6.10 -18.55 -5.36
N LEU A 337 6.45 -19.00 -6.56
CA LEU A 337 6.56 -18.15 -7.76
C LEU A 337 5.20 -17.76 -8.37
N SER A 338 4.13 -17.73 -7.58
CA SER A 338 2.78 -17.45 -8.11
C SER A 338 2.73 -16.24 -9.05
N HIS A 339 3.53 -15.22 -8.79
CA HIS A 339 3.52 -13.99 -9.62
C HIS A 339 4.24 -14.10 -10.97
N LEU A 340 5.11 -15.09 -11.16
CA LEU A 340 5.66 -15.42 -12.49
C LEU A 340 4.64 -16.16 -13.35
N TYR A 341 3.68 -16.83 -12.70
CA TYR A 341 2.70 -17.68 -13.35
C TYR A 341 1.37 -16.97 -13.64
N ASP A 342 1.07 -15.85 -12.96
CA ASP A 342 -0.21 -15.13 -13.07
C ASP A 342 -0.20 -13.98 -14.11
N ALA A 343 0.85 -13.86 -14.93
CA ALA A 343 0.90 -12.80 -15.95
C ALA A 343 -0.12 -13.07 -17.08
N PRO A 344 -1.01 -12.11 -17.41
CA PRO A 344 -1.93 -12.26 -18.54
C PRO A 344 -1.17 -12.53 -19.84
N GLY A 345 -1.54 -13.56 -20.58
CA GLY A 345 -0.89 -13.97 -21.83
C GLY A 345 0.36 -14.85 -21.67
N GLY A 346 0.77 -15.19 -20.45
CA GLY A 346 1.98 -15.97 -20.18
C GLY A 346 1.99 -17.36 -20.84
N THR A 347 0.85 -18.02 -20.95
CA THR A 347 0.73 -19.35 -21.57
C THR A 347 1.06 -19.33 -23.08
N ALA A 348 0.51 -18.41 -23.84
CA ALA A 348 0.77 -18.31 -25.28
C ALA A 348 2.23 -17.96 -25.61
N ALA A 349 2.86 -17.07 -24.82
CA ALA A 349 4.27 -16.73 -24.97
C ALA A 349 5.20 -17.90 -24.61
N VAL A 350 4.82 -18.70 -23.61
CA VAL A 350 5.56 -19.92 -23.24
C VAL A 350 5.54 -20.94 -24.39
N GLU A 351 4.38 -21.16 -25.01
CA GLU A 351 4.24 -22.06 -26.15
C GLU A 351 5.07 -21.61 -27.34
N HIS A 352 5.11 -20.30 -27.65
CA HIS A 352 5.90 -19.75 -28.77
C HIS A 352 7.41 -19.92 -28.52
N ILE A 353 7.92 -19.59 -27.34
CA ILE A 353 9.35 -19.72 -26.99
C ILE A 353 9.77 -21.21 -26.92
N ALA A 354 8.88 -22.10 -26.47
CA ALA A 354 9.13 -23.52 -26.48
C ALA A 354 9.26 -24.07 -27.93
N ALA A 355 8.41 -23.61 -28.84
CA ALA A 355 8.46 -23.96 -30.27
C ALA A 355 9.76 -23.48 -30.92
N GLU A 356 10.24 -22.27 -30.64
CA GLU A 356 11.51 -21.75 -31.15
C GLU A 356 12.72 -22.57 -30.70
N LYS A 357 12.75 -23.01 -29.43
CA LYS A 357 13.82 -23.88 -28.92
C LYS A 357 13.83 -25.25 -29.57
N HIS A 358 12.68 -25.83 -29.86
CA HIS A 358 12.60 -27.11 -30.59
C HIS A 358 13.12 -26.99 -32.04
N THR A 359 12.92 -25.85 -32.69
CA THR A 359 13.40 -25.60 -34.04
C THR A 359 14.92 -25.37 -34.08
N GLN A 360 15.51 -24.77 -33.04
CA GLN A 360 16.96 -24.55 -32.94
C GLN A 360 17.77 -25.80 -32.56
N VAL A 361 17.14 -26.80 -31.96
CA VAL A 361 17.80 -28.09 -31.59
C VAL A 361 17.70 -29.09 -32.77
N ALA A 362 16.79 -28.84 -33.72
CA ALA A 362 16.59 -29.69 -34.91
C ALA A 362 17.34 -29.19 -36.16
N ALA A 363 18.05 -28.07 -36.09
CA ALA A 363 18.91 -27.49 -37.12
C ALA A 363 20.39 -27.56 -36.66
#